data_463af4029abfe55e9795bcf50770ca81
#
_entry.id   463af4029abfe55e9795bcf50770ca81
#
_cell.length_a   1.000
_cell.length_b   1.000
_cell.length_c   1.000
_cell.angle_alpha   90.00
_cell.angle_beta   90.00
_cell.angle_gamma   90.00
#
_symmetry.space_group_name_H-M   'P 1'
#
loop_
_entity.id
_entity.type
_entity.pdbx_description
1 polymer ?
#
loop_
_entity_poly.entity_id
_entity_poly.type
_entity_poly.pdbx_seq_one_letter_code
_entity_poly.pdbx_strand_id
1 'polypeptide(L)'
;KDFNMRWIASMVAEAHRILMRGGVFMYPRDTKDPSKPGRLRLLYEANPIGMLMEQAGGRASTGHGPVLQVQPSALHQRIGLVFGSRSEVERIERYHAEPLPNRKADFATPLFAERSLFRD
;
A
#
# COMPACT_ATOMS: atom_id res chain seq x y z
N LYS A 1 -13.34 -14.50 1.38
CA LYS A 1 -12.51 -14.14 2.53
C LYS A 1 -12.91 -12.78 3.04
N ASP A 2 -13.34 -12.72 4.29
CA ASP A 2 -13.82 -11.47 4.88
C ASP A 2 -12.64 -10.65 5.39
N PHE A 3 -12.56 -9.40 4.95
CA PHE A 3 -11.57 -8.44 5.41
C PHE A 3 -12.23 -7.39 6.30
N ASN A 4 -11.62 -7.10 7.41
CA ASN A 4 -11.99 -5.98 8.26
C ASN A 4 -11.05 -4.82 7.99
N MET A 5 -11.60 -3.66 7.71
CA MET A 5 -10.83 -2.43 7.58
C MET A 5 -10.63 -1.78 8.94
N ARG A 6 -9.41 -1.34 9.21
CA ARG A 6 -9.06 -0.65 10.45
C ARG A 6 -8.31 0.65 10.15
N TRP A 7 -8.58 1.65 10.95
CA TRP A 7 -7.99 2.98 10.84
C TRP A 7 -7.31 3.34 12.16
N ILE A 8 -6.02 3.04 12.29
CA ILE A 8 -5.28 3.26 13.54
C ILE A 8 -4.25 4.37 13.38
N ALA A 9 -4.00 4.93 12.27
CA ALA A 9 -3.05 6.04 12.04
C ALA A 9 -1.67 5.85 12.73
N SER A 10 -1.25 4.60 12.96
CA SER A 10 0.03 4.23 13.55
C SER A 10 0.61 3.03 12.81
N MET A 11 1.64 3.27 12.03
CA MET A 11 2.31 2.22 11.26
C MET A 11 2.89 1.13 12.16
N VAL A 12 3.47 1.48 13.29
CA VAL A 12 4.08 0.51 14.22
C VAL A 12 3.01 -0.41 14.83
N ALA A 13 1.88 0.14 15.26
CA ALA A 13 0.77 -0.65 15.77
C ALA A 13 0.19 -1.58 14.71
N GLU A 14 0.05 -1.10 13.48
CA GLU A 14 -0.40 -1.92 12.35
C GLU A 14 0.61 -3.02 12.00
N ALA A 15 1.89 -2.71 11.98
CA ALA A 15 2.93 -3.70 11.73
C ALA A 15 2.90 -4.81 12.78
N HIS A 16 2.77 -4.47 14.05
CA HIS A 16 2.65 -5.45 15.12
C HIS A 16 1.42 -6.34 14.94
N ARG A 17 0.28 -5.76 14.69
CA ARG A 17 -0.96 -6.51 14.46
C ARG A 17 -0.84 -7.47 13.27
N ILE A 18 -0.26 -7.01 12.18
CA ILE A 18 -0.10 -7.81 10.96
C ILE A 18 0.90 -8.95 11.17
N LEU A 19 1.99 -8.72 11.89
CA LEU A 19 2.94 -9.77 12.26
C LEU A 19 2.27 -10.88 13.08
N MET A 20 1.33 -10.52 13.94
CA MET A 20 0.63 -11.48 14.80
C MET A 20 -0.52 -12.20 14.09
N ARG A 21 -1.24 -11.53 13.20
CA ARG A 21 -2.50 -12.05 12.65
C ARG A 21 -2.55 -12.13 11.11
N GLY A 22 -1.57 -11.57 10.43
CA GLY A 22 -1.65 -11.37 9.00
C GLY A 22 -2.53 -10.18 8.62
N GLY A 23 -2.59 -9.90 7.34
CA GLY A 23 -3.31 -8.77 6.80
C GLY A 23 -2.42 -7.91 5.93
N VAL A 24 -2.89 -6.72 5.62
CA VAL A 24 -2.14 -5.78 4.79
C VAL A 24 -2.35 -4.34 5.27
N PHE A 25 -1.27 -3.60 5.29
CA PHE A 25 -1.24 -2.15 5.48
C PHE A 25 -1.00 -1.49 4.14
N MET A 26 -1.74 -0.43 3.84
CA MET A 26 -1.59 0.33 2.61
C MET A 26 -1.49 1.82 2.89
N TYR A 27 -0.41 2.40 2.44
CA TYR A 27 -0.25 3.85 2.35
C TYR A 27 0.35 4.19 0.99
N PRO A 28 -0.46 4.06 -0.08
CA PRO A 28 0.05 4.21 -1.43
C PRO A 28 0.34 5.68 -1.75
N ARG A 29 1.07 5.87 -2.84
CA ARG A 29 1.22 7.19 -3.45
C ARG A 29 -0.14 7.70 -3.93
N ASP A 30 -0.43 8.96 -3.64
CA ASP A 30 -1.64 9.61 -4.11
C ASP A 30 -1.41 10.21 -5.51
N THR A 31 -2.38 10.02 -6.40
CA THR A 31 -2.36 10.62 -7.73
C THR A 31 -2.85 12.07 -7.76
N LYS A 32 -3.46 12.54 -6.66
CA LYS A 32 -3.93 13.93 -6.55
C LYS A 32 -2.79 14.94 -6.60
N ASP A 33 -1.63 14.56 -6.09
CA ASP A 33 -0.42 15.38 -6.14
C ASP A 33 0.76 14.51 -6.59
N PRO A 34 0.99 14.41 -7.90
CA PRO A 34 2.09 13.61 -8.45
C PRO A 34 3.48 14.04 -7.98
N SER A 35 3.62 15.26 -7.46
CA SER A 35 4.89 15.76 -6.92
C SER A 35 5.24 15.13 -5.58
N LYS A 36 4.26 14.56 -4.88
CA LYS A 36 4.47 13.92 -3.57
C LYS A 36 4.63 12.41 -3.74
N PRO A 37 5.83 11.87 -3.50
CA PRO A 37 6.12 10.45 -3.73
C PRO A 37 5.54 9.51 -2.66
N GLY A 38 4.82 10.02 -1.68
CA GLY A 38 4.26 9.29 -0.56
C GLY A 38 4.42 10.07 0.74
N ARG A 39 4.11 9.44 1.86
CA ARG A 39 4.18 10.09 3.17
C ARG A 39 5.19 9.49 4.12
N LEU A 40 5.50 8.22 3.94
CA LEU A 40 6.46 7.52 4.79
C LEU A 40 7.87 7.66 4.24
N ARG A 41 8.85 7.67 5.14
CA ARG A 41 10.26 7.82 4.76
C ARG A 41 10.86 6.47 4.44
N LEU A 42 11.62 6.42 3.35
CA LEU A 42 12.21 5.18 2.87
C LEU A 42 13.20 4.58 3.88
N LEU A 43 14.15 5.39 4.36
CA LEU A 43 15.30 4.87 5.10
C LEU A 43 14.99 4.47 6.54
N TYR A 44 14.12 5.20 7.23
CA TYR A 44 13.94 5.00 8.66
C TYR A 44 12.50 4.62 9.07
N GLU A 45 11.60 4.45 8.10
CA GLU A 45 10.27 3.91 8.33
C GLU A 45 10.01 2.68 7.44
N ALA A 46 10.07 2.83 6.12
CA ALA A 46 9.74 1.76 5.19
C ALA A 46 10.77 0.62 5.19
N ASN A 47 12.06 0.93 5.18
CA ASN A 47 13.10 -0.10 5.16
C ASN A 47 13.12 -0.95 6.43
N PRO A 48 13.09 -0.39 7.65
CA PRO A 48 13.01 -1.21 8.86
C PRO A 48 11.79 -2.12 8.89
N ILE A 49 10.62 -1.61 8.56
CA ILE A 49 9.39 -2.41 8.51
C ILE A 49 9.46 -3.45 7.39
N GLY A 50 9.99 -3.08 6.23
CA GLY A 50 10.18 -4.00 5.11
C GLY A 50 11.07 -5.18 5.47
N MET A 51 12.16 -4.91 6.17
CA MET A 51 13.07 -5.96 6.65
C MET A 51 12.37 -6.91 7.62
N LEU A 52 11.62 -6.39 8.58
CA LEU A 52 10.85 -7.21 9.53
C LEU A 52 9.81 -8.07 8.82
N MET A 53 9.07 -7.50 7.88
CA MET A 53 8.03 -8.22 7.13
C MET A 53 8.62 -9.34 6.29
N GLU A 54 9.72 -9.10 5.58
CA GLU A 54 10.37 -10.13 4.76
C GLU A 54 10.94 -11.26 5.61
N GLN A 55 11.57 -10.95 6.74
CA GLN A 55 12.08 -11.96 7.66
C GLN A 55 10.95 -12.80 8.28
N ALA A 56 9.78 -12.23 8.45
CA ALA A 56 8.61 -12.94 8.96
C ALA A 56 7.85 -13.74 7.87
N GLY A 57 8.33 -13.74 6.63
CA GLY A 57 7.69 -14.43 5.51
C GLY A 57 6.63 -13.62 4.79
N GLY A 58 6.45 -12.36 5.15
CA GLY A 58 5.59 -11.41 4.45
C GLY A 58 6.31 -10.69 3.32
N ARG A 59 5.78 -9.55 2.93
CA ARG A 59 6.35 -8.72 1.85
C ARG A 59 6.10 -7.24 2.15
N ALA A 60 7.02 -6.40 1.71
CA ALA A 60 6.87 -4.96 1.73
C ALA A 60 7.21 -4.39 0.35
N SER A 61 6.35 -3.50 -0.15
CA SER A 61 6.37 -3.04 -1.52
C SER A 61 6.05 -1.56 -1.62
N THR A 62 6.50 -0.96 -2.70
CA THR A 62 6.04 0.39 -3.12
C THR A 62 4.67 0.34 -3.82
N GLY A 63 4.13 -0.84 -4.04
CA GLY A 63 3.02 -1.13 -4.93
C GLY A 63 3.49 -1.63 -6.30
N HIS A 64 4.75 -1.40 -6.65
CA HIS A 64 5.34 -1.81 -7.94
C HIS A 64 6.48 -2.81 -7.79
N GLY A 65 7.09 -2.91 -6.64
CA GLY A 65 8.18 -3.83 -6.37
C GLY A 65 8.67 -3.76 -4.93
N PRO A 66 9.62 -4.62 -4.54
CA PRO A 66 10.12 -4.68 -3.15
C PRO A 66 10.70 -3.35 -2.68
N VAL A 67 10.26 -2.92 -1.50
CA VAL A 67 10.73 -1.64 -0.94
C VAL A 67 12.22 -1.63 -0.63
N LEU A 68 12.80 -2.77 -0.23
CA LEU A 68 14.22 -2.89 0.09
C LEU A 68 15.13 -2.76 -1.13
N GLN A 69 14.59 -2.87 -2.34
CA GLN A 69 15.34 -2.69 -3.59
C GLN A 69 15.32 -1.25 -4.09
N VAL A 70 14.57 -0.36 -3.46
CA VAL A 70 14.55 1.04 -3.84
C VAL A 70 15.85 1.71 -3.43
N GLN A 71 16.54 2.30 -4.43
CA GLN A 71 17.78 3.02 -4.18
C GLN A 71 17.49 4.36 -3.54
N PRO A 72 18.03 4.67 -2.34
CA PRO A 72 17.84 5.96 -1.71
C PRO A 72 18.46 7.09 -2.52
N SER A 73 17.74 8.18 -2.69
CA SER A 73 18.22 9.40 -3.36
C SER A 73 18.43 10.57 -2.38
N ALA A 74 17.84 10.51 -1.20
CA ALA A 74 17.95 11.52 -0.16
C ALA A 74 17.67 10.88 1.21
N LEU A 75 18.19 11.51 2.27
CA LEU A 75 18.00 11.03 3.65
C LEU A 75 16.51 10.97 4.05
N HIS A 76 15.73 11.95 3.65
CA HIS A 76 14.31 12.06 3.98
C HIS A 76 13.40 11.70 2.81
N GLN A 77 13.89 10.93 1.84
CA GLN A 77 13.10 10.47 0.72
C GLN A 77 11.84 9.78 1.20
N ARG A 78 10.71 10.18 0.63
CA ARG A 78 9.39 9.59 0.92
C ARG A 78 9.00 8.58 -0.14
N ILE A 79 8.13 7.67 0.25
CA ILE A 79 7.71 6.55 -0.59
C ILE A 79 6.28 6.11 -0.24
N GLY A 80 5.56 5.57 -1.20
CA GLY A 80 4.36 4.79 -0.93
C GLY A 80 4.75 3.44 -0.33
N LEU A 81 3.96 2.94 0.60
CA LEU A 81 4.27 1.70 1.29
C LEU A 81 3.04 0.80 1.42
N VAL A 82 3.25 -0.45 1.04
CA VAL A 82 2.30 -1.55 1.24
C VAL A 82 3.08 -2.68 1.88
N PHE A 83 2.60 -3.21 2.99
CA PHE A 83 3.26 -4.37 3.61
C PHE A 83 2.25 -5.31 4.27
N GLY A 84 2.65 -6.55 4.45
CA GLY A 84 1.85 -7.53 5.16
C GLY A 84 2.01 -8.94 4.60
N SER A 85 0.92 -9.67 4.59
CA SER A 85 0.89 -11.04 4.06
C SER A 85 1.31 -11.05 2.60
N ARG A 86 2.27 -11.90 2.27
CA ARG A 86 2.89 -11.96 0.94
C ARG A 86 1.87 -12.03 -0.19
N SER A 87 0.89 -12.92 -0.09
CA SER A 87 -0.13 -13.12 -1.12
C SER A 87 -0.98 -11.86 -1.37
N GLU A 88 -1.27 -11.11 -0.33
CA GLU A 88 -2.07 -9.88 -0.44
C GLU A 88 -1.26 -8.73 -1.04
N VAL A 89 0.00 -8.58 -0.64
CA VAL A 89 0.90 -7.57 -1.21
C VAL A 89 1.16 -7.86 -2.69
N GLU A 90 1.44 -9.11 -3.05
CA GLU A 90 1.64 -9.51 -4.45
C GLU A 90 0.38 -9.29 -5.30
N ARG A 91 -0.80 -9.46 -4.72
CA ARG A 91 -2.07 -9.14 -5.38
C ARG A 91 -2.16 -7.64 -5.70
N ILE A 92 -1.79 -6.78 -4.77
CA ILE A 92 -1.77 -5.33 -4.97
C ILE A 92 -0.76 -4.96 -6.06
N GLU A 93 0.42 -5.54 -6.06
CA GLU A 93 1.42 -5.32 -7.12
C GLU A 93 0.87 -5.71 -8.49
N ARG A 94 0.15 -6.83 -8.60
CA ARG A 94 -0.49 -7.24 -9.85
C ARG A 94 -1.51 -6.23 -10.34
N TYR A 95 -2.34 -5.68 -9.44
CA TYR A 95 -3.30 -4.65 -9.81
C TYR A 95 -2.64 -3.38 -10.35
N HIS A 96 -1.46 -3.02 -9.84
CA HIS A 96 -0.70 -1.89 -10.37
C HIS A 96 -0.02 -2.19 -11.72
N ALA A 97 0.36 -3.44 -11.95
CA ALA A 97 1.03 -3.87 -13.17
C ALA A 97 0.05 -4.09 -14.33
N GLU A 98 -1.19 -4.49 -14.02
CA GLU A 98 -2.21 -4.70 -15.05
C GLU A 98 -2.66 -3.37 -15.64
N PRO A 99 -2.72 -3.25 -16.99
CA PRO A 99 -3.32 -2.08 -17.60
C PRO A 99 -4.79 -2.00 -17.16
N LEU A 100 -5.18 -0.89 -16.57
CA LEU A 100 -6.55 -0.65 -16.15
C LEU A 100 -7.48 -0.80 -17.35
N PRO A 101 -8.38 -1.82 -17.36
CA PRO A 101 -9.39 -1.88 -18.39
C PRO A 101 -10.30 -0.65 -18.22
N ASN A 102 -10.33 0.18 -19.21
CA ASN A 102 -11.23 1.32 -19.38
C ASN A 102 -11.63 2.00 -18.05
N ARG A 103 -10.99 3.12 -17.72
CA ARG A 103 -11.37 3.96 -16.56
C ARG A 103 -12.88 4.25 -16.46
N LYS A 104 -13.61 4.18 -17.57
CA LYS A 104 -15.06 4.32 -17.58
C LYS A 104 -15.79 3.15 -16.93
N ALA A 105 -15.23 1.95 -16.94
CA ALA A 105 -15.83 0.80 -16.30
C ALA A 105 -15.66 0.83 -14.78
N ASP A 106 -14.57 1.40 -14.27
CA ASP A 106 -14.34 1.50 -12.83
C ASP A 106 -15.32 2.46 -12.15
N PHE A 107 -15.76 3.48 -12.83
CA PHE A 107 -16.79 4.40 -12.35
C PHE A 107 -18.21 3.83 -12.48
N ALA A 108 -18.37 2.73 -13.19
CA ALA A 108 -19.65 2.03 -13.33
C ALA A 108 -19.90 0.98 -12.24
N THR A 109 -19.00 0.85 -11.26
CA THR A 109 -19.25 -0.03 -10.13
C THR A 109 -20.37 0.53 -9.25
N PRO A 110 -21.21 -0.31 -8.63
CA PRO A 110 -22.31 0.15 -7.79
C PRO A 110 -21.87 1.12 -6.68
N LEU A 111 -20.66 0.98 -6.17
CA LEU A 111 -20.12 1.86 -5.14
C LEU A 111 -19.98 3.31 -5.63
N PHE A 112 -19.55 3.51 -6.88
CA PHE A 112 -19.32 4.84 -7.44
C PHE A 112 -20.51 5.34 -8.24
N ALA A 113 -21.29 4.45 -8.86
CA ALA A 113 -22.41 4.82 -9.72
C ALA A 113 -23.72 5.03 -8.97
N GLU A 114 -24.01 4.22 -7.96
CA GLU A 114 -25.31 4.22 -7.29
C GLU A 114 -25.29 4.74 -5.85
N ARG A 115 -24.15 4.64 -5.18
CA ARG A 115 -23.98 5.13 -3.81
C ARG A 115 -23.24 6.43 -3.73
N SER A 116 -23.41 7.26 -4.66
CA SER A 116 -22.49 8.36 -4.78
C SER A 116 -22.50 9.30 -3.58
N LEU A 117 -21.50 9.16 -2.74
CA LEU A 117 -20.95 10.30 -2.04
C LEU A 117 -20.56 11.44 -3.01
N PHE A 118 -20.63 11.16 -4.32
CA PHE A 118 -20.26 12.04 -5.42
C PHE A 118 -21.42 12.26 -6.43
N ARG A 119 -22.64 11.90 -6.07
CA ARG A 119 -23.83 12.29 -6.81
C ARG A 119 -24.17 13.74 -6.46
N ASP A 120 -24.20 14.51 -7.48
CA ASP A 120 -24.86 15.81 -7.37
C ASP A 120 -26.34 15.66 -7.07
#